data_669c4e701371373071bc5a2d5d27ec26
#
_entry.id   669c4e701371373071bc5a2d5d27ec26
#
_cell.length_a   1.000
_cell.length_b   1.000
_cell.length_c   1.000
_cell.angle_alpha   90.00
_cell.angle_beta   90.00
_cell.angle_gamma   90.00
#
_symmetry.space_group_name_H-M   'P 1'
#
loop_
_entity.id
_entity.type
_entity.pdbx_description
1 polymer ?
#
loop_
_entity_poly.entity_id
_entity_poly.type
_entity_poly.pdbx_seq_one_letter_code
_entity_poly.pdbx_strand_id
1 'polypeptide(L)'
;MEIITYREEYKQQIINLILHIQNDEAGIALSLDEQPDLKNIPEYYQKNGGQFFIAVEDGELVGTIAIMNYGNNNAVLKKFFVRSDFRGKGVGRALYFRLLEYAQDIGLERIVLDTPAVAQASHRFYEKSGFERIRKSELPFKYEYPDRDSYLYLLNL
;
A
#
# COMPACT_ATOMS: atom_id res chain seq x y z
N MET A 1 5.05 -11.75 -15.56
CA MET A 1 4.50 -10.70 -14.65
C MET A 1 5.29 -9.41 -14.79
N GLU A 2 4.61 -8.29 -14.88
CA GLU A 2 5.23 -6.97 -14.95
C GLU A 2 4.77 -6.13 -13.78
N ILE A 3 5.69 -5.31 -13.24
CA ILE A 3 5.37 -4.27 -12.27
C ILE A 3 5.45 -2.94 -13.01
N ILE A 4 4.32 -2.25 -13.09
CA ILE A 4 4.21 -0.97 -13.82
C ILE A 4 3.55 0.08 -12.92
N THR A 5 3.65 1.34 -13.32
CA THR A 5 2.91 2.41 -12.65
C THR A 5 1.44 2.37 -13.10
N TYR A 6 0.59 2.99 -12.30
CA TYR A 6 -0.85 3.04 -12.57
C TYR A 6 -1.17 3.44 -14.01
N ARG A 7 -2.13 2.72 -14.60
CA ARG A 7 -2.76 3.07 -15.89
C ARG A 7 -4.26 3.05 -15.72
N GLU A 8 -4.93 4.00 -16.33
CA GLU A 8 -6.38 4.18 -16.24
C GLU A 8 -7.16 2.93 -16.68
N GLU A 9 -6.64 2.19 -17.63
CA GLU A 9 -7.29 0.95 -18.11
C GLU A 9 -7.47 -0.11 -17.03
N TYR A 10 -6.66 -0.05 -15.95
CA TYR A 10 -6.74 -1.00 -14.84
C TYR A 10 -7.59 -0.50 -13.67
N LYS A 11 -8.14 0.70 -13.75
CA LYS A 11 -8.86 1.33 -12.62
C LYS A 11 -9.93 0.43 -12.05
N GLN A 12 -10.79 -0.14 -12.88
CA GLN A 12 -11.89 -0.97 -12.39
C GLN A 12 -11.39 -2.28 -11.77
N GLN A 13 -10.36 -2.88 -12.36
CA GLN A 13 -9.74 -4.08 -11.78
C GLN A 13 -9.11 -3.77 -10.42
N ILE A 14 -8.47 -2.61 -10.27
CA ILE A 14 -7.88 -2.17 -9.00
C ILE A 14 -8.96 -2.03 -7.93
N ILE A 15 -10.05 -1.32 -8.24
CA ILE A 15 -11.16 -1.12 -7.31
C ILE A 15 -11.75 -2.46 -6.89
N ASN A 16 -12.03 -3.33 -7.86
CA ASN A 16 -12.63 -4.65 -7.60
C ASN A 16 -11.74 -5.51 -6.71
N LEU A 17 -10.44 -5.56 -6.99
CA LEU A 17 -9.50 -6.37 -6.21
C LEU A 17 -9.40 -5.86 -4.77
N ILE A 18 -9.23 -4.56 -4.60
CA ILE A 18 -9.05 -3.98 -3.26
C ILE A 18 -10.31 -4.14 -2.43
N LEU A 19 -11.47 -3.81 -2.98
CA LEU A 19 -12.73 -3.97 -2.26
C LEU A 19 -13.01 -5.43 -1.90
N HIS A 20 -12.70 -6.37 -2.79
CA HIS A 20 -12.86 -7.78 -2.52
C HIS A 20 -11.99 -8.24 -1.33
N ILE A 21 -10.72 -7.86 -1.33
CA ILE A 21 -9.81 -8.25 -0.25
C ILE A 21 -10.23 -7.60 1.08
N GLN A 22 -10.57 -6.32 1.07
CA GLN A 22 -10.96 -5.60 2.28
C GLN A 22 -12.27 -6.11 2.87
N ASN A 23 -13.27 -6.33 2.04
CA ASN A 23 -14.63 -6.63 2.51
C ASN A 23 -14.90 -8.13 2.59
N ASP A 24 -14.56 -8.89 1.54
CA ASP A 24 -14.90 -10.31 1.46
C ASP A 24 -13.88 -11.20 2.16
N GLU A 25 -12.59 -10.91 2.03
CA GLU A 25 -11.54 -11.71 2.66
C GLU A 25 -11.26 -11.26 4.10
N ALA A 26 -11.08 -9.97 4.32
CA ALA A 26 -10.71 -9.43 5.63
C ALA A 26 -11.90 -9.00 6.49
N GLY A 27 -13.08 -8.84 5.91
CA GLY A 27 -14.30 -8.47 6.64
C GLY A 27 -14.24 -7.07 7.26
N ILE A 28 -13.53 -6.14 6.63
CA ILE A 28 -13.31 -4.79 7.20
C ILE A 28 -14.51 -3.87 6.98
N ALA A 29 -15.39 -4.16 6.02
CA ALA A 29 -16.57 -3.35 5.68
C ALA A 29 -16.20 -1.91 5.28
N LEU A 30 -15.37 -1.78 4.26
CA LEU A 30 -14.87 -0.51 3.76
C LEU A 30 -15.40 -0.26 2.34
N SER A 31 -16.21 0.78 2.16
CA SER A 31 -16.81 1.11 0.86
C SER A 31 -15.86 1.89 -0.04
N LEU A 32 -16.18 1.96 -1.32
CA LEU A 32 -15.45 2.81 -2.27
C LEU A 32 -15.58 4.28 -1.91
N ASP A 33 -16.75 4.74 -1.45
CA ASP A 33 -16.96 6.14 -1.08
C ASP A 33 -16.10 6.56 0.11
N GLU A 34 -15.74 5.63 0.98
CA GLU A 34 -14.81 5.88 2.08
C GLU A 34 -13.36 5.93 1.63
N GLN A 35 -13.10 5.64 0.36
CA GLN A 35 -11.76 5.59 -0.23
C GLN A 35 -11.70 6.44 -1.51
N PRO A 36 -11.84 7.77 -1.39
CA PRO A 36 -11.85 8.64 -2.57
C PRO A 36 -10.56 8.58 -3.39
N ASP A 37 -9.46 8.18 -2.78
CA ASP A 37 -8.19 7.98 -3.46
C ASP A 37 -8.27 6.92 -4.58
N LEU A 38 -9.09 5.90 -4.41
CA LEU A 38 -9.29 4.87 -5.44
C LEU A 38 -10.08 5.39 -6.64
N LYS A 39 -10.84 6.46 -6.47
CA LYS A 39 -11.59 7.09 -7.56
C LYS A 39 -10.72 7.98 -8.44
N ASN A 40 -9.60 8.46 -7.91
CA ASN A 40 -8.69 9.36 -8.63
C ASN A 40 -7.25 9.15 -8.20
N ILE A 41 -6.68 8.03 -8.61
CA ILE A 41 -5.32 7.61 -8.24
C ILE A 41 -4.26 8.63 -8.65
N PRO A 42 -4.27 9.20 -9.87
CA PRO A 42 -3.26 10.20 -10.23
C PRO A 42 -3.25 11.41 -9.29
N GLU A 43 -4.43 11.89 -8.90
CA GLU A 43 -4.55 13.09 -8.05
C GLU A 43 -4.03 12.85 -6.64
N TYR A 44 -4.35 11.69 -6.05
CA TYR A 44 -3.99 11.39 -4.67
C TYR A 44 -2.56 10.89 -4.50
N TYR A 45 -1.98 10.26 -5.52
CA TYR A 45 -0.66 9.66 -5.41
C TYR A 45 0.39 10.34 -6.30
N GLN A 46 0.19 10.32 -7.61
CA GLN A 46 1.22 10.73 -8.56
C GLN A 46 1.49 12.22 -8.57
N LYS A 47 0.46 13.05 -8.48
CA LYS A 47 0.61 14.52 -8.50
C LYS A 47 1.38 15.08 -7.31
N ASN A 48 1.36 14.39 -6.19
CA ASN A 48 2.00 14.85 -4.96
C ASN A 48 3.38 14.25 -4.73
N GLY A 49 3.96 13.63 -5.75
CA GLY A 49 5.30 13.02 -5.65
C GLY A 49 5.28 11.60 -5.10
N GLY A 50 4.10 11.02 -4.88
CA GLY A 50 3.95 9.60 -4.59
C GLY A 50 3.84 8.78 -5.85
N GLN A 51 3.48 7.50 -5.71
CA GLN A 51 3.31 6.61 -6.86
C GLN A 51 2.35 5.46 -6.51
N PHE A 52 1.75 4.90 -7.53
CA PHE A 52 0.89 3.74 -7.41
C PHE A 52 1.39 2.68 -8.40
N PHE A 53 1.85 1.55 -7.87
CA PHE A 53 2.37 0.45 -8.68
C PHE A 53 1.35 -0.67 -8.76
N ILE A 54 1.32 -1.34 -9.90
CA ILE A 54 0.47 -2.50 -10.11
C ILE A 54 1.28 -3.65 -10.69
N ALA A 55 0.90 -4.86 -10.30
CA ALA A 55 1.44 -6.09 -10.87
C ALA A 55 0.41 -6.65 -11.86
N VAL A 56 0.85 -6.93 -13.06
CA VAL A 56 0.00 -7.40 -14.15
C VAL A 56 0.57 -8.69 -14.73
N GLU A 57 -0.30 -9.68 -14.94
CA GLU A 57 0.04 -10.95 -15.58
C GLU A 57 -0.99 -11.24 -16.67
N ASP A 58 -0.54 -11.42 -17.92
CA ASP A 58 -1.42 -11.70 -19.06
C ASP A 58 -2.61 -10.74 -19.17
N GLY A 59 -2.35 -9.44 -18.97
CA GLY A 59 -3.37 -8.40 -19.05
C GLY A 59 -4.29 -8.30 -17.86
N GLU A 60 -4.06 -9.09 -16.81
CA GLU A 60 -4.88 -9.08 -15.59
C GLU A 60 -4.12 -8.51 -14.40
N LEU A 61 -4.80 -7.69 -13.61
CA LEU A 61 -4.25 -7.16 -12.38
C LEU A 61 -4.16 -8.25 -11.32
N VAL A 62 -2.98 -8.42 -10.72
CA VAL A 62 -2.76 -9.43 -9.67
C VAL A 62 -2.28 -8.83 -8.35
N GLY A 63 -1.93 -7.55 -8.33
CA GLY A 63 -1.53 -6.89 -7.09
C GLY A 63 -1.35 -5.40 -7.23
N THR A 64 -1.32 -4.72 -6.08
CA THR A 64 -1.14 -3.27 -5.99
C THR A 64 -0.24 -2.92 -4.82
N ILE A 65 0.45 -1.78 -4.91
CA ILE A 65 1.11 -1.12 -3.78
C ILE A 65 1.24 0.36 -4.10
N ALA A 66 1.10 1.20 -3.08
CA ALA A 66 1.18 2.64 -3.29
C ALA A 66 1.99 3.31 -2.20
N ILE A 67 2.54 4.47 -2.53
CA ILE A 67 3.20 5.34 -1.59
C ILE A 67 2.65 6.76 -1.75
N MET A 68 2.20 7.33 -0.64
CA MET A 68 1.66 8.69 -0.59
C MET A 68 2.68 9.59 0.09
N ASN A 69 3.10 10.63 -0.63
CA ASN A 69 4.12 11.56 -0.13
C ASN A 69 3.47 12.56 0.84
N TYR A 70 4.04 12.68 2.04
CA TYR A 70 3.57 13.62 3.07
C TYR A 70 4.51 14.81 3.27
N GLY A 71 5.54 14.94 2.41
CA GLY A 71 6.51 16.02 2.53
C GLY A 71 7.60 15.73 3.56
N ASN A 72 8.65 16.55 3.58
CA ASN A 72 9.79 16.42 4.49
C ASN A 72 10.44 15.02 4.45
N ASN A 73 10.45 14.42 3.26
CA ASN A 73 11.00 13.08 3.03
C ASN A 73 10.26 11.98 3.79
N ASN A 74 8.99 12.22 4.12
CA ASN A 74 8.10 11.27 4.79
C ASN A 74 7.03 10.76 3.82
N ALA A 75 6.64 9.51 3.96
CA ALA A 75 5.58 8.94 3.15
C ALA A 75 4.82 7.86 3.90
N VAL A 76 3.64 7.50 3.38
CA VAL A 76 2.81 6.43 3.89
C VAL A 76 2.66 5.35 2.81
N LEU A 77 2.95 4.11 3.17
CA LEU A 77 2.69 2.95 2.32
C LEU A 77 1.21 2.59 2.42
N LYS A 78 0.54 2.47 1.28
CA LYS A 78 -0.90 2.23 1.20
C LYS A 78 -1.21 1.19 0.14
N LYS A 79 -2.41 0.62 0.24
CA LYS A 79 -3.00 -0.21 -0.83
C LYS A 79 -2.11 -1.37 -1.28
N PHE A 80 -1.52 -2.06 -0.32
CA PHE A 80 -0.67 -3.22 -0.57
C PHE A 80 -1.53 -4.48 -0.56
N PHE A 81 -1.87 -4.97 -1.74
CA PHE A 81 -2.78 -6.10 -1.92
C PHE A 81 -2.27 -7.04 -3.00
N VAL A 82 -2.44 -8.34 -2.79
CA VAL A 82 -2.10 -9.38 -3.78
C VAL A 82 -3.32 -10.30 -3.92
N ARG A 83 -3.69 -10.59 -5.16
CA ARG A 83 -4.79 -11.51 -5.46
C ARG A 83 -4.50 -12.88 -4.85
N SER A 84 -5.51 -13.51 -4.25
CA SER A 84 -5.34 -14.71 -3.44
C SER A 84 -4.61 -15.85 -4.16
N ASP A 85 -4.91 -16.07 -5.44
CA ASP A 85 -4.29 -17.13 -6.24
C ASP A 85 -2.85 -16.84 -6.65
N PHE A 86 -2.37 -15.62 -6.39
CA PHE A 86 -0.97 -15.20 -6.64
C PHE A 86 -0.17 -15.00 -5.36
N ARG A 87 -0.75 -15.28 -4.20
CA ARG A 87 0.00 -15.20 -2.92
C ARG A 87 0.99 -16.35 -2.82
N GLY A 88 2.13 -16.09 -2.17
CA GLY A 88 3.20 -17.07 -2.05
C GLY A 88 4.02 -17.29 -3.33
N LYS A 89 3.82 -16.45 -4.35
CA LYS A 89 4.52 -16.54 -5.64
C LYS A 89 5.46 -15.37 -5.90
N GLY A 90 5.74 -14.56 -4.87
CA GLY A 90 6.69 -13.46 -4.97
C GLY A 90 6.13 -12.15 -5.50
N VAL A 91 4.83 -12.04 -5.76
CA VAL A 91 4.21 -10.80 -6.29
C VAL A 91 4.34 -9.66 -5.28
N GLY A 92 3.97 -9.92 -4.02
CA GLY A 92 4.06 -8.90 -2.96
C GLY A 92 5.47 -8.39 -2.77
N ARG A 93 6.43 -9.31 -2.76
CA ARG A 93 7.85 -8.97 -2.63
C ARG A 93 8.34 -8.11 -3.80
N ALA A 94 7.95 -8.45 -5.02
CA ALA A 94 8.33 -7.68 -6.21
C ALA A 94 7.73 -6.27 -6.17
N LEU A 95 6.46 -6.13 -5.79
CA LEU A 95 5.81 -4.83 -5.61
C LEU A 95 6.53 -3.99 -4.55
N TYR A 96 6.84 -4.59 -3.41
CA TYR A 96 7.50 -3.91 -2.31
C TYR A 96 8.90 -3.42 -2.71
N PHE A 97 9.70 -4.23 -3.38
CA PHE A 97 11.03 -3.83 -3.83
C PHE A 97 10.95 -2.70 -4.85
N ARG A 98 9.95 -2.71 -5.73
CA ARG A 98 9.77 -1.62 -6.68
C ARG A 98 9.42 -0.31 -5.97
N LEU A 99 8.59 -0.39 -4.93
CA LEU A 99 8.25 0.78 -4.11
C LEU A 99 9.48 1.32 -3.38
N LEU A 100 10.31 0.44 -2.80
CA LEU A 100 11.54 0.87 -2.11
C LEU A 100 12.51 1.54 -3.07
N GLU A 101 12.68 1.01 -4.26
CA GLU A 101 13.53 1.61 -5.29
C GLU A 101 13.07 3.05 -5.59
N TYR A 102 11.77 3.23 -5.79
CA TYR A 102 11.19 4.55 -6.01
C TYR A 102 11.41 5.47 -4.81
N ALA A 103 11.17 4.98 -3.61
CA ALA A 103 11.34 5.75 -2.38
C ALA A 103 12.78 6.25 -2.21
N GLN A 104 13.76 5.40 -2.51
CA GLN A 104 15.18 5.76 -2.47
C GLN A 104 15.53 6.77 -3.56
N ASP A 105 15.00 6.59 -4.76
CA ASP A 105 15.26 7.49 -5.89
C ASP A 105 14.77 8.92 -5.62
N ILE A 106 13.65 9.08 -4.92
CA ILE A 106 13.13 10.41 -4.58
C ILE A 106 13.61 10.94 -3.23
N GLY A 107 14.48 10.19 -2.55
CA GLY A 107 15.11 10.64 -1.30
C GLY A 107 14.23 10.56 -0.06
N LEU A 108 13.26 9.65 -0.02
CA LEU A 108 12.47 9.45 1.19
C LEU A 108 13.34 8.94 2.32
N GLU A 109 13.07 9.40 3.54
CA GLU A 109 13.79 9.00 4.74
C GLU A 109 12.97 8.10 5.66
N ARG A 110 11.65 8.25 5.63
CA ARG A 110 10.74 7.51 6.52
C ARG A 110 9.49 7.07 5.79
N ILE A 111 9.10 5.82 6.02
CA ILE A 111 7.84 5.27 5.53
C ILE A 111 7.05 4.73 6.72
N VAL A 112 5.81 5.17 6.83
CA VAL A 112 4.87 4.72 7.87
C VAL A 112 3.76 3.94 7.19
N LEU A 113 3.17 3.00 7.90
CA LEU A 113 1.95 2.32 7.48
C LEU A 113 1.08 1.99 8.69
N ASP A 114 -0.22 1.83 8.44
CA ASP A 114 -1.15 1.21 9.37
C ASP A 114 -1.69 -0.09 8.76
N THR A 115 -1.87 -1.08 9.60
CA THR A 115 -2.35 -2.41 9.18
C THR A 115 -3.28 -2.98 10.23
N PRO A 116 -4.36 -3.70 9.84
CA PRO A 116 -5.25 -4.29 10.83
C PRO A 116 -4.53 -5.23 11.79
N ALA A 117 -4.86 -5.16 13.07
CA ALA A 117 -4.24 -6.00 14.10
C ALA A 117 -4.40 -7.49 13.81
N VAL A 118 -5.45 -7.89 13.08
CA VAL A 118 -5.70 -9.29 12.72
C VAL A 118 -4.86 -9.79 11.54
N ALA A 119 -4.21 -8.89 10.80
CA ALA A 119 -3.46 -9.23 9.59
C ALA A 119 -2.05 -9.75 9.91
N GLN A 120 -1.95 -10.89 10.57
CA GLN A 120 -0.69 -11.43 11.08
C GLN A 120 0.35 -11.71 9.99
N ALA A 121 -0.07 -12.18 8.82
CA ALA A 121 0.85 -12.42 7.71
C ALA A 121 1.50 -11.13 7.21
N SER A 122 0.73 -10.03 7.19
CA SER A 122 1.24 -8.71 6.83
C SER A 122 2.25 -8.22 7.87
N HIS A 123 1.96 -8.41 9.16
CA HIS A 123 2.89 -8.03 10.23
C HIS A 123 4.24 -8.73 10.06
N ARG A 124 4.23 -10.03 9.81
CA ARG A 124 5.48 -10.79 9.59
C ARG A 124 6.25 -10.28 8.40
N PHE A 125 5.55 -9.96 7.31
CA PHE A 125 6.17 -9.38 6.11
C PHE A 125 6.87 -8.06 6.43
N TYR A 126 6.16 -7.14 7.10
CA TYR A 126 6.72 -5.82 7.43
C TYR A 126 7.89 -5.93 8.38
N GLU A 127 7.81 -6.76 9.41
CA GLU A 127 8.90 -6.95 10.38
C GLU A 127 10.14 -7.55 9.72
N LYS A 128 9.97 -8.52 8.84
CA LYS A 128 11.07 -9.09 8.06
C LYS A 128 11.69 -8.08 7.09
N SER A 129 10.92 -7.10 6.68
CA SER A 129 11.37 -6.04 5.75
C SER A 129 12.04 -4.88 6.48
N GLY A 130 12.17 -4.94 7.80
CA GLY A 130 12.86 -3.95 8.60
C GLY A 130 11.95 -2.89 9.23
N PHE A 131 10.65 -2.98 9.05
CA PHE A 131 9.71 -2.10 9.74
C PHE A 131 9.66 -2.44 11.22
N GLU A 132 9.59 -1.41 12.04
CA GLU A 132 9.41 -1.54 13.48
C GLU A 132 8.02 -1.09 13.88
N ARG A 133 7.38 -1.84 14.78
CA ARG A 133 6.08 -1.45 15.31
C ARG A 133 6.26 -0.27 16.23
N ILE A 134 5.41 0.77 16.06
CA ILE A 134 5.45 1.98 16.87
C ILE A 134 4.09 2.26 17.51
N ARG A 135 4.10 3.09 18.54
CA ARG A 135 2.90 3.64 19.16
C ARG A 135 2.45 4.88 18.36
N LYS A 136 1.17 5.24 18.49
CA LYS A 136 0.63 6.44 17.86
C LYS A 136 1.43 7.69 18.24
N SER A 137 1.88 7.78 19.50
CA SER A 137 2.68 8.89 19.98
C SER A 137 4.07 8.98 19.35
N GLU A 138 4.52 7.92 18.70
CA GLU A 138 5.83 7.85 18.05
C GLU A 138 5.79 8.14 16.54
N LEU A 139 4.62 8.49 15.99
CA LEU A 139 4.51 8.86 14.57
C LEU A 139 5.41 10.06 14.28
N PRO A 140 6.29 9.98 13.27
CA PRO A 140 7.21 11.06 12.95
C PRO A 140 6.55 12.25 12.26
N PHE A 141 5.32 12.10 11.81
CA PHE A 141 4.52 13.15 11.19
C PHE A 141 3.04 12.84 11.40
N LYS A 142 2.22 13.87 11.25
CA LYS A 142 0.78 13.75 11.46
C LYS A 142 0.13 13.20 10.18
N TYR A 143 -0.55 12.05 10.29
CA TYR A 143 -1.46 11.59 9.25
C TYR A 143 -2.67 10.92 9.90
N GLU A 144 -3.80 11.01 9.21
CA GLU A 144 -5.02 10.37 9.66
C GLU A 144 -5.11 8.97 9.07
N TYR A 145 -5.41 8.00 9.92
CA TYR A 145 -5.69 6.64 9.53
C TYR A 145 -6.99 6.20 10.20
N PRO A 146 -7.69 5.19 9.65
CA PRO A 146 -8.92 4.71 10.28
C PRO A 146 -8.65 4.29 11.72
N ASP A 147 -9.39 4.86 12.68
CA ASP A 147 -9.28 4.49 14.08
C ASP A 147 -9.99 3.15 14.31
N ARG A 148 -9.42 2.14 13.71
CA ARG A 148 -9.80 0.74 13.86
C ARG A 148 -8.68 0.05 14.60
N ASP A 149 -8.91 -1.18 15.03
CA ASP A 149 -7.89 -1.98 15.71
C ASP A 149 -6.72 -2.21 14.75
N SER A 150 -5.81 -1.25 14.69
CA SER A 150 -4.68 -1.21 13.74
C SER A 150 -3.36 -1.07 14.46
N TYR A 151 -2.33 -1.65 13.84
CA TYR A 151 -0.94 -1.48 14.26
C TYR A 151 -0.24 -0.50 13.32
N LEU A 152 0.67 0.29 13.89
CA LEU A 152 1.49 1.24 13.14
C LEU A 152 2.92 0.70 13.04
N TYR A 153 3.50 0.86 11.86
CA TYR A 153 4.87 0.46 11.57
C TYR A 153 5.65 1.61 10.94
N LEU A 154 6.93 1.69 11.24
CA LEU A 154 7.84 2.70 10.70
C LEU A 154 9.08 2.02 10.12
N LEU A 155 9.47 2.46 8.93
CA LEU A 155 10.74 2.11 8.31
C LEU A 155 11.58 3.39 8.14
N ASN A 156 12.79 3.37 8.68
CA ASN A 156 13.80 4.41 8.41
C ASN A 156 14.68 3.92 7.27
N LEU A 157 14.75 4.72 6.22
CA LEU A 157 15.53 4.40 5.02
C LEU A 157 16.97 4.87 5.11
#